data_7c3bca18fe80c4f9a2d93465c60799bc
#
_entry.id   7c3bca18fe80c4f9a2d93465c60799bc
#
_cell.length_a   1.000
_cell.length_b   1.000
_cell.length_c   1.000
_cell.angle_alpha   90.00
_cell.angle_beta   90.00
_cell.angle_gamma   90.00
#
_symmetry.space_group_name_H-M   'P 1'
#
loop_
_entity.id
_entity.type
_entity.pdbx_description
1 polymer ?
#
loop_
_entity_poly.entity_id
_entity_poly.type
_entity_poly.pdbx_seq_one_letter_code
_entity_poly.pdbx_strand_id
1 'polypeptide(L)'
;MRIGKSHIFFGKSCSILGLGKPNTIQTVDSVWEEEIYNRIHPDDWKKRCLQELTFFRKISSSHSKESFSWSLENTMRMCGKDGKFHYWKHRIFYFSGNGQQGISYSLCLYNLTSENSEAAYLINTMTGEKKFLLTDENQLLSVREKIILQMIQNGKSSKMIADKLKISKHTVDRHRQNIIAKLRVNNTIEACHKAKRLGMID
;
A
#
# COMPACT_ATOMS: atom_id res chain seq x y z
N MET A 1 6.70 -14.87 -8.11
CA MET A 1 6.19 -14.39 -6.82
C MET A 1 4.98 -15.26 -6.48
N ARG A 2 4.95 -15.96 -5.34
CA ARG A 2 3.75 -16.71 -4.92
C ARG A 2 2.63 -15.70 -4.66
N ILE A 3 1.47 -15.94 -5.26
CA ILE A 3 0.24 -15.21 -4.92
C ILE A 3 -0.02 -15.49 -3.45
N GLY A 4 0.06 -14.47 -2.60
CA GLY A 4 -0.23 -14.62 -1.18
C GLY A 4 -1.72 -14.86 -0.97
N LYS A 5 -2.05 -15.49 0.15
CA LYS A 5 -3.44 -15.64 0.62
C LYS A 5 -3.69 -14.64 1.73
N SER A 6 -4.88 -14.07 1.76
CA SER A 6 -5.37 -13.28 2.89
C SER A 6 -6.41 -14.06 3.68
N HIS A 7 -6.32 -13.98 5.00
CA HIS A 7 -7.34 -14.48 5.92
C HIS A 7 -8.01 -13.29 6.59
N ILE A 8 -9.29 -13.10 6.35
CA ILE A 8 -10.06 -11.97 6.87
C ILE A 8 -10.93 -12.48 8.01
N PHE A 9 -10.65 -12.00 9.23
CA PHE A 9 -11.52 -12.23 10.38
C PHE A 9 -12.51 -11.06 10.49
N PHE A 10 -13.80 -11.38 10.43
CA PHE A 10 -14.87 -10.42 10.56
C PHE A 10 -15.29 -10.25 12.02
N GLY A 11 -14.87 -9.15 12.66
CA GLY A 11 -15.34 -8.76 13.97
C GLY A 11 -16.76 -8.17 13.93
N LYS A 12 -17.32 -7.79 15.09
CA LYS A 12 -18.68 -7.25 15.19
C LYS A 12 -18.97 -6.04 14.29
N SER A 13 -17.97 -5.17 14.09
CA SER A 13 -18.12 -3.95 13.28
C SER A 13 -18.27 -4.20 11.79
N CYS A 14 -17.98 -5.41 11.28
CA CYS A 14 -18.12 -5.74 9.86
C CYS A 14 -19.56 -5.56 9.35
N SER A 15 -20.57 -5.72 10.24
CA SER A 15 -21.98 -5.52 9.92
C SER A 15 -22.29 -4.09 9.45
N ILE A 16 -21.51 -3.09 9.86
CA ILE A 16 -21.66 -1.69 9.43
C ILE A 16 -21.24 -1.56 7.96
N LEU A 17 -20.15 -2.23 7.56
CA LEU A 17 -19.70 -2.25 6.18
C LEU A 17 -20.54 -3.16 5.28
N GLY A 18 -21.35 -4.06 5.85
CA GLY A 18 -22.07 -5.09 5.11
C GLY A 18 -21.14 -6.15 4.52
N LEU A 19 -20.00 -6.39 5.17
CA LEU A 19 -19.00 -7.39 4.76
C LEU A 19 -19.04 -8.59 5.69
N GLY A 20 -19.04 -9.79 5.13
CA GLY A 20 -18.96 -11.04 5.86
C GLY A 20 -20.04 -11.25 6.94
N LYS A 21 -19.87 -12.25 7.76
CA LYS A 21 -20.69 -12.49 8.97
C LYS A 21 -19.81 -12.30 10.21
N PRO A 22 -20.31 -11.66 11.29
CA PRO A 22 -19.54 -11.52 12.52
C PRO A 22 -19.02 -12.87 13.04
N ASN A 23 -17.80 -12.86 13.56
CA ASN A 23 -17.11 -14.04 14.11
C ASN A 23 -16.84 -15.17 13.08
N THR A 24 -16.68 -14.82 11.80
CA THR A 24 -16.27 -15.76 10.75
C THR A 24 -14.92 -15.39 10.17
N ILE A 25 -14.28 -16.37 9.54
CA ILE A 25 -13.04 -16.20 8.77
C ILE A 25 -13.33 -16.50 7.32
N GLN A 26 -12.89 -15.64 6.44
CA GLN A 26 -12.89 -15.84 4.99
C GLN A 26 -11.46 -15.90 4.49
N THR A 27 -11.16 -16.85 3.61
CA THR A 27 -9.87 -16.93 2.91
C THR A 27 -10.05 -16.47 1.48
N VAL A 28 -9.19 -15.55 1.04
CA VAL A 28 -9.16 -15.06 -0.34
C VAL A 28 -7.79 -15.35 -0.94
N ASP A 29 -7.75 -15.82 -2.19
CA ASP A 29 -6.51 -16.13 -2.92
C ASP A 29 -5.89 -14.86 -3.53
N SER A 30 -5.85 -13.80 -2.73
CA SER A 30 -5.29 -12.50 -3.10
C SER A 30 -4.74 -11.81 -1.85
N VAL A 31 -3.69 -11.03 -2.03
CA VAL A 31 -3.22 -10.07 -1.01
C VAL A 31 -4.03 -8.76 -1.04
N TRP A 32 -4.92 -8.64 -2.02
CA TRP A 32 -5.76 -7.46 -2.21
C TRP A 32 -7.18 -7.76 -1.73
N GLU A 33 -7.57 -7.11 -0.68
CA GLU A 33 -8.91 -7.19 -0.07
C GLU A 33 -9.84 -6.22 -0.82
N GLU A 34 -10.16 -6.52 -2.10
CA GLU A 34 -10.90 -5.61 -2.98
C GLU A 34 -12.24 -5.18 -2.39
N GLU A 35 -12.96 -6.06 -1.70
CA GLU A 35 -14.22 -5.74 -1.05
C GLU A 35 -14.06 -4.66 0.02
N ILE A 36 -12.95 -4.68 0.77
CA ILE A 36 -12.62 -3.67 1.77
C ILE A 36 -12.19 -2.37 1.08
N TYR A 37 -11.31 -2.48 0.07
CA TYR A 37 -10.81 -1.31 -0.66
C TYR A 37 -11.90 -0.52 -1.37
N ASN A 38 -12.89 -1.20 -1.93
CA ASN A 38 -14.03 -0.57 -2.61
C ASN A 38 -14.95 0.21 -1.66
N ARG A 39 -14.83 0.02 -0.35
CA ARG A 39 -15.56 0.80 0.66
C ARG A 39 -14.84 2.09 1.05
N ILE A 40 -13.55 2.21 0.78
CA ILE A 40 -12.75 3.38 1.19
C ILE A 40 -13.11 4.57 0.30
N HIS A 41 -13.30 5.75 0.92
CA HIS A 41 -13.51 6.99 0.19
C HIS A 41 -12.34 7.23 -0.79
N PRO A 42 -12.58 7.65 -2.05
CA PRO A 42 -11.52 7.79 -3.05
C PRO A 42 -10.31 8.62 -2.60
N ASP A 43 -10.54 9.76 -1.95
CA ASP A 43 -9.44 10.62 -1.47
C ASP A 43 -8.63 9.96 -0.36
N ASP A 44 -9.31 9.24 0.54
CA ASP A 44 -8.66 8.55 1.66
C ASP A 44 -7.90 7.32 1.17
N TRP A 45 -8.38 6.66 0.11
CA TRP A 45 -7.70 5.55 -0.54
C TRP A 45 -6.31 5.97 -1.06
N LYS A 46 -6.24 7.14 -1.73
CA LYS A 46 -4.96 7.68 -2.22
C LYS A 46 -3.99 7.93 -1.07
N LYS A 47 -4.45 8.66 -0.02
CA LYS A 47 -3.65 8.95 1.18
C LYS A 47 -3.15 7.66 1.84
N ARG A 48 -4.03 6.70 2.07
CA ARG A 48 -3.72 5.40 2.65
C ARG A 48 -2.61 4.67 1.87
N CYS A 49 -2.76 4.56 0.55
CA CYS A 49 -1.78 3.88 -0.28
C CYS A 49 -0.39 4.54 -0.20
N LEU A 50 -0.32 5.88 -0.20
CA LEU A 50 0.93 6.62 -0.04
C LEU A 50 1.58 6.36 1.31
N GLN A 51 0.78 6.39 2.38
CA GLN A 51 1.23 6.12 3.75
C GLN A 51 1.76 4.70 3.90
N GLU A 52 1.04 3.70 3.39
CA GLU A 52 1.48 2.29 3.42
C GLU A 52 2.75 2.07 2.60
N LEU A 53 2.86 2.64 1.40
CA LEU A 53 4.07 2.53 0.58
C LEU A 53 5.27 3.18 1.26
N THR A 54 5.07 4.34 1.90
CA THR A 54 6.11 5.04 2.65
C THR A 54 6.58 4.20 3.84
N PHE A 55 5.63 3.66 4.61
CA PHE A 55 5.92 2.80 5.76
C PHE A 55 6.62 1.51 5.32
N PHE A 56 6.10 0.83 4.29
CA PHE A 56 6.73 -0.37 3.74
C PHE A 56 8.18 -0.14 3.33
N ARG A 57 8.47 0.95 2.63
CA ARG A 57 9.85 1.30 2.25
C ARG A 57 10.74 1.48 3.48
N LYS A 58 10.23 2.18 4.49
CA LYS A 58 10.97 2.42 5.75
C LYS A 58 11.34 1.11 6.45
N ILE A 59 10.40 0.16 6.52
CA ILE A 59 10.65 -1.17 7.10
C ILE A 59 11.60 -1.98 6.22
N SER A 60 11.37 -2.02 4.90
CA SER A 60 12.17 -2.83 3.97
C SER A 60 13.60 -2.34 3.79
N SER A 61 13.87 -1.05 3.98
CA SER A 61 15.22 -0.47 3.88
C SER A 61 16.02 -0.62 5.18
N SER A 62 15.36 -0.93 6.28
CA SER A 62 16.02 -1.16 7.56
C SER A 62 16.45 -2.63 7.68
N HIS A 63 17.71 -2.85 8.01
CA HIS A 63 18.25 -4.18 8.27
C HIS A 63 18.12 -4.58 9.75
N SER A 64 17.49 -3.73 10.57
CA SER A 64 17.30 -3.98 12.02
C SER A 64 16.00 -4.71 12.29
N LYS A 65 16.03 -5.71 13.18
CA LYS A 65 14.82 -6.37 13.70
C LYS A 65 13.89 -5.38 14.42
N GLU A 66 14.44 -4.29 14.97
CA GLU A 66 13.69 -3.24 15.67
C GLU A 66 12.70 -2.51 14.74
N SER A 67 12.94 -2.49 13.42
CA SER A 67 12.00 -1.89 12.47
C SER A 67 10.63 -2.57 12.47
N PHE A 68 10.57 -3.88 12.77
CA PHE A 68 9.31 -4.62 12.89
C PHE A 68 8.53 -4.33 14.18
N SER A 69 9.10 -3.55 15.10
CA SER A 69 8.39 -3.05 16.29
C SER A 69 7.50 -1.84 15.98
N TRP A 70 7.53 -1.33 14.76
CA TRP A 70 6.70 -0.20 14.35
C TRP A 70 5.47 -0.65 13.59
N SER A 71 4.35 0.01 13.86
CA SER A 71 3.11 -0.09 13.09
C SER A 71 2.75 1.27 12.49
N LEU A 72 2.01 1.26 11.39
CA LEU A 72 1.37 2.45 10.85
C LEU A 72 -0.08 2.52 11.36
N GLU A 73 -0.49 3.66 11.88
CA GLU A 73 -1.87 3.98 12.23
C GLU A 73 -2.35 5.18 11.40
N ASN A 74 -3.52 5.06 10.78
CA ASN A 74 -4.21 6.16 10.10
C ASN A 74 -5.72 6.02 10.26
N THR A 75 -6.46 7.09 9.95
CA THR A 75 -7.91 7.10 9.92
C THR A 75 -8.39 7.32 8.49
N MET A 76 -9.48 6.66 8.11
CA MET A 76 -10.07 6.79 6.78
C MET A 76 -11.60 6.67 6.87
N ARG A 77 -12.29 7.23 5.89
CA ARG A 77 -13.71 7.09 5.69
C ARG A 77 -13.99 5.82 4.88
N MET A 78 -14.90 4.99 5.36
CA MET A 78 -15.38 3.82 4.63
C MET A 78 -16.90 3.85 4.54
N CYS A 79 -17.44 3.53 3.35
CA CYS A 79 -18.86 3.49 3.07
C CYS A 79 -19.51 2.28 3.72
N GLY A 80 -20.45 2.52 4.61
CA GLY A 80 -21.26 1.50 5.24
C GLY A 80 -22.34 0.94 4.29
N LYS A 81 -23.01 -0.13 4.72
CA LYS A 81 -24.16 -0.69 4.00
C LYS A 81 -25.36 0.28 3.92
N ASP A 82 -25.39 1.28 4.79
CA ASP A 82 -26.38 2.36 4.83
C ASP A 82 -26.08 3.49 3.81
N GLY A 83 -25.00 3.35 3.02
CA GLY A 83 -24.53 4.35 2.05
C GLY A 83 -23.84 5.54 2.68
N LYS A 84 -23.65 5.58 4.01
CA LYS A 84 -22.98 6.67 4.71
C LYS A 84 -21.50 6.35 4.95
N PHE A 85 -20.68 7.40 5.01
CA PHE A 85 -19.28 7.26 5.37
C PHE A 85 -19.12 7.30 6.89
N HIS A 86 -18.41 6.31 7.43
CA HIS A 86 -18.01 6.20 8.81
C HIS A 86 -16.50 6.26 8.91
N TYR A 87 -15.96 6.78 10.01
CA TYR A 87 -14.52 6.82 10.26
C TYR A 87 -14.03 5.49 10.81
N TRP A 88 -12.94 5.01 10.23
CA TRP A 88 -12.29 3.77 10.59
C TRP A 88 -10.82 4.00 10.86
N LYS A 89 -10.36 3.55 12.01
CA LYS A 89 -8.95 3.50 12.36
C LYS A 89 -8.35 2.24 11.73
N HIS A 90 -7.37 2.42 10.89
CA HIS A 90 -6.61 1.35 10.28
C HIS A 90 -5.22 1.28 10.89
N ARG A 91 -4.77 0.07 11.23
CA ARG A 91 -3.40 -0.21 11.66
C ARG A 91 -2.82 -1.31 10.81
N ILE A 92 -1.58 -1.13 10.36
CA ILE A 92 -0.84 -2.16 9.65
C ILE A 92 0.47 -2.48 10.38
N PHE A 93 0.73 -3.77 10.52
CA PHE A 93 1.93 -4.35 11.12
C PHE A 93 2.61 -5.21 10.06
N TYR A 94 3.94 -5.18 10.04
CA TYR A 94 4.73 -6.07 9.20
C TYR A 94 5.53 -7.02 10.08
N PHE A 95 5.69 -8.26 9.62
CA PHE A 95 6.41 -9.31 10.32
C PHE A 95 7.41 -9.97 9.38
N SER A 96 8.60 -10.31 9.92
CA SER A 96 9.55 -11.18 9.23
C SER A 96 9.25 -12.65 9.53
N GLY A 97 9.46 -13.51 8.55
CA GLY A 97 9.42 -14.96 8.77
C GLY A 97 10.71 -15.48 9.43
N ASN A 98 10.63 -16.66 10.05
CA ASN A 98 11.80 -17.30 10.66
C ASN A 98 12.89 -17.56 9.60
N GLY A 99 14.08 -16.97 9.82
CA GLY A 99 15.25 -17.16 8.95
C GLY A 99 15.22 -16.43 7.61
N GLN A 100 14.19 -15.63 7.31
CA GLN A 100 14.11 -14.83 6.10
C GLN A 100 14.40 -13.35 6.40
N GLN A 101 15.23 -12.73 5.55
CA GLN A 101 15.36 -11.27 5.55
C GLN A 101 14.18 -10.68 4.78
N GLY A 102 13.49 -9.71 5.39
CA GLY A 102 12.40 -8.96 4.79
C GLY A 102 11.02 -9.29 5.36
N ILE A 103 10.00 -8.67 4.75
CA ILE A 103 8.61 -8.79 5.18
C ILE A 103 8.01 -10.09 4.63
N SER A 104 7.51 -10.95 5.53
CA SER A 104 6.85 -12.20 5.19
C SER A 104 5.33 -12.13 5.34
N TYR A 105 4.86 -11.37 6.34
CA TYR A 105 3.44 -11.24 6.67
C TYR A 105 3.08 -9.79 6.98
N SER A 106 1.82 -9.45 6.78
CA SER A 106 1.22 -8.21 7.25
C SER A 106 -0.10 -8.50 7.96
N LEU A 107 -0.39 -7.74 9.02
CA LEU A 107 -1.67 -7.74 9.72
C LEU A 107 -2.29 -6.36 9.56
N CYS A 108 -3.51 -6.31 9.01
CA CYS A 108 -4.32 -5.09 8.91
C CYS A 108 -5.49 -5.17 9.89
N LEU A 109 -5.65 -4.17 10.71
CA LEU A 109 -6.77 -4.04 11.65
C LEU A 109 -7.61 -2.83 11.27
N TYR A 110 -8.93 -3.02 11.22
CA TYR A 110 -9.91 -1.97 10.93
C TYR A 110 -10.88 -1.88 12.11
N ASN A 111 -10.91 -0.74 12.76
CA ASN A 111 -11.79 -0.49 13.91
C ASN A 111 -12.61 0.77 13.66
N LEU A 112 -13.92 0.70 13.93
CA LEU A 112 -14.77 1.89 13.92
C LEU A 112 -14.24 2.90 14.95
N THR A 113 -14.26 4.18 14.59
CA THR A 113 -13.80 5.26 15.48
C THR A 113 -14.62 6.51 15.26
N SER A 114 -14.70 7.36 16.27
CA SER A 114 -15.24 8.72 16.16
C SER A 114 -14.16 9.74 15.82
N GLU A 115 -12.87 9.34 15.82
CA GLU A 115 -11.77 10.23 15.49
C GLU A 115 -11.80 10.59 14.01
N ASN A 116 -11.76 11.87 13.72
CA ASN A 116 -11.59 12.45 12.40
C ASN A 116 -10.19 13.05 12.31
N SER A 117 -9.18 12.22 12.05
CA SER A 117 -7.80 12.68 11.91
C SER A 117 -7.27 12.35 10.52
N GLU A 118 -6.75 13.37 9.83
CA GLU A 118 -6.05 13.16 8.55
C GLU A 118 -4.60 12.71 8.73
N ALA A 119 -4.11 12.74 9.96
CA ALA A 119 -2.74 12.41 10.29
C ALA A 119 -2.50 10.90 10.28
N ALA A 120 -1.31 10.51 9.81
CA ALA A 120 -0.82 9.16 9.96
C ALA A 120 0.35 9.13 10.95
N TYR A 121 0.43 8.08 11.72
CA TYR A 121 1.44 7.92 12.74
C TYR A 121 2.14 6.58 12.64
N LEU A 122 3.43 6.59 12.91
CA LEU A 122 4.19 5.40 13.24
C LEU A 122 4.14 5.22 14.76
N ILE A 123 3.78 4.04 15.21
CA ILE A 123 3.68 3.71 16.64
C ILE A 123 4.63 2.55 16.91
N ASN A 124 5.56 2.74 17.82
CA ASN A 124 6.39 1.66 18.32
C ASN A 124 5.57 0.81 19.28
N THR A 125 5.36 -0.45 18.94
CA THR A 125 4.49 -1.38 19.68
C THR A 125 5.08 -1.83 21.03
N MET A 126 6.39 -1.64 21.21
CA MET A 126 7.09 -2.01 22.45
C MET A 126 7.14 -0.85 23.45
N THR A 127 7.37 0.37 22.96
CA THR A 127 7.55 1.56 23.81
C THR A 127 6.36 2.48 23.84
N GLY A 128 5.42 2.35 22.90
CA GLY A 128 4.32 3.30 22.73
C GLY A 128 4.72 4.62 22.07
N GLU A 129 6.00 4.79 21.70
CA GLU A 129 6.47 6.01 21.03
C GLU A 129 5.67 6.26 19.76
N LYS A 130 5.19 7.51 19.57
CA LYS A 130 4.38 7.92 18.43
C LYS A 130 5.11 8.98 17.63
N LYS A 131 5.28 8.72 16.31
CA LYS A 131 5.93 9.64 15.36
C LYS A 131 4.98 9.97 14.22
N PHE A 132 4.89 11.24 13.85
CA PHE A 132 4.13 11.65 12.67
C PHE A 132 4.76 11.09 11.39
N LEU A 133 3.93 10.52 10.50
CA LEU A 133 4.39 10.03 9.20
C LEU A 133 4.17 11.11 8.13
N LEU A 134 5.26 11.75 7.73
CA LEU A 134 5.26 12.60 6.56
C LEU A 134 5.25 11.73 5.29
N THR A 135 4.30 12.00 4.41
CA THR A 135 4.22 11.35 3.09
C THR A 135 4.48 12.38 2.01
N ASP A 136 5.38 12.05 1.09
CA ASP A 136 5.65 12.85 -0.09
C ASP A 136 5.57 11.94 -1.33
N GLU A 137 4.61 12.22 -2.20
CA GLU A 137 4.40 11.49 -3.46
C GLU A 137 5.66 11.50 -4.35
N ASN A 138 6.47 12.57 -4.27
CA ASN A 138 7.68 12.70 -5.06
C ASN A 138 8.82 11.79 -4.58
N GLN A 139 8.75 11.34 -3.33
CA GLN A 139 9.76 10.42 -2.78
C GLN A 139 9.51 8.96 -3.15
N LEU A 140 8.32 8.58 -3.59
CA LEU A 140 8.02 7.20 -3.97
C LEU A 140 8.65 6.81 -5.31
N LEU A 141 8.43 7.63 -6.32
CA LEU A 141 9.04 7.47 -7.64
C LEU A 141 9.91 8.68 -7.96
N SER A 142 11.12 8.43 -8.42
CA SER A 142 11.97 9.51 -8.94
C SER A 142 11.36 10.12 -10.21
N VAL A 143 11.76 11.35 -10.53
CA VAL A 143 11.35 12.03 -11.78
C VAL A 143 11.60 11.13 -13.00
N ARG A 144 12.73 10.43 -13.02
CA ARG A 144 13.10 9.52 -14.12
C ARG A 144 12.16 8.32 -14.21
N GLU A 145 11.77 7.74 -13.07
CA GLU A 145 10.82 6.63 -13.01
C GLU A 145 9.42 7.05 -13.43
N LYS A 146 8.95 8.25 -13.06
CA LYS A 146 7.68 8.79 -13.52
C LYS A 146 7.66 8.97 -15.03
N ILE A 147 8.72 9.54 -15.62
CA ILE A 147 8.85 9.72 -17.08
C ILE A 147 8.81 8.37 -17.81
N ILE A 148 9.58 7.39 -17.33
CA ILE A 148 9.60 6.05 -17.91
C ILE A 148 8.23 5.40 -17.82
N LEU A 149 7.55 5.49 -16.67
CA LEU A 149 6.24 4.91 -16.45
C LEU A 149 5.17 5.55 -17.36
N GLN A 150 5.19 6.87 -17.53
CA GLN A 150 4.33 7.59 -18.47
C GLN A 150 4.56 7.11 -19.92
N MET A 151 5.81 6.88 -20.32
CA MET A 151 6.11 6.35 -21.65
C MET A 151 5.63 4.91 -21.84
N ILE A 152 5.70 4.08 -20.79
CA ILE A 152 5.16 2.71 -20.79
C ILE A 152 3.63 2.76 -20.96
N GLN A 153 2.95 3.63 -20.22
CA GLN A 153 1.51 3.83 -20.34
C GLN A 153 1.11 4.21 -21.77
N ASN A 154 1.94 5.02 -22.44
CA ASN A 154 1.76 5.41 -23.86
C ASN A 154 2.24 4.33 -24.84
N GLY A 155 2.37 3.06 -24.42
CA GLY A 155 2.67 1.92 -25.26
C GLY A 155 4.13 1.83 -25.76
N LYS A 156 5.08 2.60 -25.20
CA LYS A 156 6.47 2.56 -25.65
C LYS A 156 7.20 1.33 -25.09
N SER A 157 7.90 0.61 -25.98
CA SER A 157 8.77 -0.50 -25.57
C SER A 157 10.03 0.00 -24.86
N SER A 158 10.71 -0.89 -24.10
CA SER A 158 11.97 -0.53 -23.44
C SER A 158 13.04 -0.03 -24.43
N LYS A 159 13.07 -0.54 -25.67
CA LYS A 159 13.97 -0.07 -26.73
C LYS A 159 13.67 1.37 -27.13
N MET A 160 12.38 1.67 -27.42
CA MET A 160 11.95 3.03 -27.78
C MET A 160 12.20 4.04 -26.66
N ILE A 161 12.03 3.62 -25.41
CA ILE A 161 12.32 4.46 -24.24
C ILE A 161 13.81 4.71 -24.12
N ALA A 162 14.64 3.69 -24.29
CA ALA A 162 16.09 3.77 -24.26
C ALA A 162 16.61 4.77 -25.30
N ASP A 163 16.14 4.64 -26.55
CA ASP A 163 16.52 5.53 -27.67
C ASP A 163 16.12 6.99 -27.37
N LYS A 164 14.87 7.21 -26.92
CA LYS A 164 14.36 8.57 -26.61
C LYS A 164 15.08 9.22 -25.43
N LEU A 165 15.45 8.43 -24.41
CA LEU A 165 16.09 8.93 -23.21
C LEU A 165 17.62 8.88 -23.26
N LYS A 166 18.22 8.40 -24.37
CA LYS A 166 19.66 8.22 -24.58
C LYS A 166 20.35 7.42 -23.47
N ILE A 167 19.74 6.30 -23.07
CA ILE A 167 20.25 5.35 -22.08
C ILE A 167 20.17 3.92 -22.63
N SER A 168 20.84 2.98 -21.98
CA SER A 168 20.77 1.58 -22.40
C SER A 168 19.38 0.96 -22.13
N LYS A 169 18.98 -0.02 -22.96
CA LYS A 169 17.77 -0.83 -22.71
C LYS A 169 17.82 -1.47 -21.32
N HIS A 170 19.00 -1.95 -20.90
CA HIS A 170 19.20 -2.54 -19.58
C HIS A 170 18.88 -1.54 -18.44
N THR A 171 19.27 -0.27 -18.61
CA THR A 171 18.94 0.80 -17.64
C THR A 171 17.43 1.02 -17.56
N VAL A 172 16.72 1.01 -18.69
CA VAL A 172 15.25 1.10 -18.69
C VAL A 172 14.62 -0.09 -17.99
N ASP A 173 15.07 -1.31 -18.29
CA ASP A 173 14.56 -2.53 -17.66
C ASP A 173 14.80 -2.52 -16.14
N ARG A 174 15.95 -2.01 -15.68
CA ARG A 174 16.23 -1.81 -14.25
C ARG A 174 15.27 -0.80 -13.61
N HIS A 175 14.97 0.32 -14.27
CA HIS A 175 13.96 1.26 -13.78
C HIS A 175 12.58 0.61 -13.69
N ARG A 176 12.18 -0.21 -14.67
CA ARG A 176 10.91 -0.97 -14.64
C ARG A 176 10.84 -1.88 -13.41
N GLN A 177 11.89 -2.63 -13.11
CA GLN A 177 11.96 -3.49 -11.93
C GLN A 177 11.85 -2.66 -10.63
N ASN A 178 12.56 -1.53 -10.56
CA ASN A 178 12.51 -0.64 -9.41
C ASN A 178 11.09 -0.06 -9.20
N ILE A 179 10.41 0.34 -10.28
CA ILE A 179 9.03 0.84 -10.22
C ILE A 179 8.07 -0.24 -9.68
N ILE A 180 8.16 -1.47 -10.22
CA ILE A 180 7.36 -2.62 -9.78
C ILE A 180 7.56 -2.85 -8.28
N ALA A 181 8.81 -2.90 -7.83
CA ALA A 181 9.14 -3.11 -6.42
C ALA A 181 8.62 -1.97 -5.52
N LYS A 182 8.85 -0.71 -5.92
CA LYS A 182 8.43 0.48 -5.17
C LYS A 182 6.91 0.60 -5.04
N LEU A 183 6.17 0.27 -6.10
CA LEU A 183 4.71 0.31 -6.11
C LEU A 183 4.08 -0.98 -5.59
N ARG A 184 4.87 -2.02 -5.28
CA ARG A 184 4.40 -3.32 -4.78
C ARG A 184 3.34 -3.93 -5.71
N VAL A 185 3.68 -4.07 -6.97
CA VAL A 185 2.83 -4.66 -8.02
C VAL A 185 3.58 -5.80 -8.71
N ASN A 186 2.89 -6.60 -9.52
CA ASN A 186 3.48 -7.76 -10.16
C ASN A 186 4.08 -7.46 -11.53
N ASN A 187 3.60 -6.43 -12.20
CA ASN A 187 4.02 -6.07 -13.55
C ASN A 187 3.88 -4.57 -13.81
N THR A 188 4.39 -4.11 -14.96
CA THR A 188 4.37 -2.68 -15.32
C THR A 188 2.98 -2.16 -15.70
N ILE A 189 2.06 -3.01 -16.13
CA ILE A 189 0.68 -2.60 -16.41
C ILE A 189 -0.01 -2.22 -15.12
N GLU A 190 0.08 -3.09 -14.10
CA GLU A 190 -0.41 -2.79 -12.76
C GLU A 190 0.26 -1.54 -12.16
N ALA A 191 1.57 -1.35 -12.43
CA ALA A 191 2.28 -0.15 -12.01
C ALA A 191 1.70 1.12 -12.62
N CYS A 192 1.37 1.12 -13.93
CA CYS A 192 0.71 2.24 -14.59
C CYS A 192 -0.65 2.54 -13.97
N HIS A 193 -1.51 1.52 -13.80
CA HIS A 193 -2.82 1.68 -13.18
C HIS A 193 -2.73 2.25 -11.77
N LYS A 194 -1.83 1.71 -10.94
CA LYS A 194 -1.64 2.18 -9.57
C LYS A 194 -1.10 3.61 -9.53
N ALA A 195 -0.09 3.92 -10.34
CA ALA A 195 0.49 5.27 -10.38
C ALA A 195 -0.51 6.32 -10.87
N LYS A 196 -1.36 5.99 -11.86
CA LYS A 196 -2.45 6.86 -12.32
C LYS A 196 -3.46 7.11 -11.20
N ARG A 197 -3.93 6.06 -10.51
CA ARG A 197 -4.85 6.21 -9.37
C ARG A 197 -4.25 7.04 -8.22
N LEU A 198 -2.92 7.01 -8.05
CA LEU A 198 -2.20 7.82 -7.07
C LEU A 198 -1.91 9.24 -7.55
N GLY A 199 -2.19 9.58 -8.81
CA GLY A 199 -1.90 10.89 -9.41
C GLY A 199 -0.41 11.15 -9.65
N MET A 200 0.39 10.10 -9.76
CA MET A 200 1.84 10.20 -10.02
C MET A 200 2.15 10.36 -11.51
N ILE A 201 1.24 9.92 -12.36
CA ILE A 201 1.23 10.04 -13.83
C ILE A 201 -0.18 10.35 -14.30
N ASP A 202 -0.31 10.89 -15.51
CA ASP A 202 -1.59 11.26 -16.14
C ASP A 202 -2.36 10.05 -16.71
#